data_629f840101ca7516da0e58b2acc0932d
#
_entry.id   629f840101ca7516da0e58b2acc0932d
#
_cell.length_a   1.000
_cell.length_b   1.000
_cell.length_c   1.000
_cell.angle_alpha   90.00
_cell.angle_beta   90.00
_cell.angle_gamma   90.00
#
_symmetry.space_group_name_H-M   'P 1'
#
loop_
_entity.id
_entity.type
_entity.pdbx_description
1 polymer ?
#
loop_
_entity_poly.entity_id
_entity_poly.type
_entity_poly.pdbx_seq_one_letter_code
_entity_poly.pdbx_strand_id
1 'polypeptide(L)'
;MKGALQAEELQAEELTEKFDNGRIGEERIDVARFENDEPIDQQPQRVNHGLRLAILSSALVLGLAFFLTLKPTSARAVWEEFARMIEFKSATGAAKPVKFSVATNQSLAALSPQAQAETLLQETVNDYDAAGASLSSRLDGWRGELTMSPRLASLLDSALNSNDLRVRASGIEMELAAYDLPKTAESADRLIERIENDPAARPWALWMLGALGNRGIEPERALETLVKYSHDSNEKTRFWAVEGLSLLGSDATIQPLLEVFRNDPAFEVRERAGCGLAQCGMLTKEQRFKAVPALMAYGEDPSLDSNTRNWTYQALREITGARYGTNPADWREWWAENARR
;
A
#
# COMPACT_ATOMS: atom_id res chain seq x y z
N MET A 1 -7.50 -11.70 40.06
CA MET A 1 -7.46 -12.46 38.81
C MET A 1 -8.61 -12.09 37.84
N LYS A 2 -9.89 -12.10 38.23
CA LYS A 2 -10.97 -11.72 37.28
C LYS A 2 -10.90 -10.29 36.74
N GLY A 3 -10.43 -9.33 37.52
CA GLY A 3 -10.33 -7.94 37.08
C GLY A 3 -9.17 -7.66 36.09
N ALA A 4 -8.10 -8.43 36.11
CA ALA A 4 -6.99 -8.30 35.17
C ALA A 4 -7.36 -8.90 33.80
N LEU A 5 -8.05 -10.04 33.79
CA LEU A 5 -8.57 -10.64 32.54
C LEU A 5 -9.60 -9.73 31.83
N GLN A 6 -10.47 -9.08 32.61
CA GLN A 6 -11.46 -8.14 32.03
C GLN A 6 -10.82 -6.86 31.49
N ALA A 7 -9.73 -6.39 32.09
CA ALA A 7 -8.97 -5.26 31.58
C ALA A 7 -8.18 -5.61 30.29
N GLU A 8 -7.64 -6.83 30.19
CA GLU A 8 -6.98 -7.33 28.98
C GLU A 8 -7.97 -7.56 27.84
N GLU A 9 -9.17 -8.11 28.11
CA GLU A 9 -10.22 -8.27 27.10
C GLU A 9 -10.69 -6.92 26.54
N LEU A 10 -10.95 -5.94 27.41
CA LEU A 10 -11.33 -4.58 26.99
C LEU A 10 -10.22 -3.90 26.19
N GLN A 11 -8.97 -4.13 26.54
CA GLN A 11 -7.84 -3.56 25.81
C GLN A 11 -7.64 -4.23 24.45
N ALA A 12 -7.92 -5.52 24.33
CA ALA A 12 -7.87 -6.26 23.06
C ALA A 12 -9.00 -5.83 22.11
N GLU A 13 -10.23 -5.68 22.64
CA GLU A 13 -11.36 -5.15 21.85
C GLU A 13 -11.11 -3.71 21.39
N GLU A 14 -10.61 -2.84 22.27
CA GLU A 14 -10.28 -1.46 21.95
C GLU A 14 -9.14 -1.36 20.92
N LEU A 15 -8.13 -2.23 20.99
CA LEU A 15 -7.05 -2.31 20.01
C LEU A 15 -7.55 -2.80 18.66
N THR A 16 -8.42 -3.80 18.64
CA THR A 16 -8.99 -4.33 17.40
C THR A 16 -9.93 -3.32 16.74
N GLU A 17 -10.77 -2.64 17.54
CA GLU A 17 -11.66 -1.59 17.03
C GLU A 17 -10.86 -0.39 16.51
N LYS A 18 -9.82 0.04 17.21
CA LYS A 18 -8.91 1.11 16.75
C LYS A 18 -8.14 0.71 15.49
N PHE A 19 -7.72 -0.55 15.41
CA PHE A 19 -7.03 -1.09 14.25
C PHE A 19 -7.96 -1.16 13.02
N ASP A 20 -9.15 -1.71 13.19
CA ASP A 20 -10.16 -1.80 12.13
C ASP A 20 -10.62 -0.39 11.69
N ASN A 21 -10.92 0.51 12.62
CA ASN A 21 -11.35 1.88 12.32
C ASN A 21 -10.24 2.72 11.69
N GLY A 22 -8.98 2.51 12.07
CA GLY A 22 -7.84 3.21 11.50
C GLY A 22 -7.44 2.74 10.09
N ARG A 23 -7.74 1.48 9.74
CA ARG A 23 -7.36 0.90 8.44
C ARG A 23 -8.52 0.69 7.47
N ILE A 24 -9.72 0.45 7.97
CA ILE A 24 -10.92 0.28 7.11
C ILE A 24 -11.65 1.60 6.92
N GLY A 25 -11.35 2.62 7.74
CA GLY A 25 -12.11 3.87 7.81
C GLY A 25 -12.05 4.76 6.57
N GLU A 26 -11.07 4.60 5.67
CA GLU A 26 -10.95 5.50 4.50
C GLU A 26 -10.40 4.84 3.22
N GLU A 27 -9.88 3.63 3.24
CA GLU A 27 -9.57 2.91 2.01
C GLU A 27 -10.66 1.91 1.61
N ARG A 28 -11.86 2.38 1.43
CA ARG A 28 -12.53 2.07 0.18
C ARG A 28 -11.73 2.79 -0.92
N ILE A 29 -10.55 2.27 -1.24
CA ILE A 29 -9.95 2.55 -2.53
C ILE A 29 -11.05 2.22 -3.50
N ASP A 30 -11.58 3.24 -4.08
CA ASP A 30 -12.55 3.32 -5.15
C ASP A 30 -12.89 1.96 -5.81
N VAL A 31 -13.57 1.05 -5.10
CA VAL A 31 -14.32 -0.04 -5.72
C VAL A 31 -15.30 0.58 -6.72
N ALA A 32 -15.79 1.80 -6.47
CA ALA A 32 -16.53 2.61 -7.43
C ALA A 32 -15.74 2.93 -8.72
N ARG A 33 -14.42 2.79 -8.74
CA ARG A 33 -13.61 2.96 -9.95
C ARG A 33 -13.62 1.69 -10.81
N PHE A 34 -13.94 0.53 -10.23
CA PHE A 34 -14.02 -0.76 -10.90
C PHE A 34 -15.47 -1.23 -11.17
N GLU A 35 -16.47 -0.72 -10.43
CA GLU A 35 -17.89 -1.04 -10.68
C GLU A 35 -18.45 -0.37 -11.95
N ASN A 36 -17.72 0.51 -12.62
CA ASN A 36 -18.16 1.15 -13.86
C ASN A 36 -17.78 0.40 -15.14
N ASP A 37 -17.13 -0.76 -15.04
CA ASP A 37 -16.95 -1.67 -16.18
C ASP A 37 -17.99 -2.81 -16.11
N GLU A 38 -19.28 -2.47 -16.12
CA GLU A 38 -20.34 -3.42 -16.48
C GLU A 38 -20.05 -4.02 -17.86
N PRO A 39 -20.28 -5.32 -18.06
CA PRO A 39 -20.15 -5.92 -19.38
C PRO A 39 -21.12 -5.20 -20.31
N ILE A 40 -20.59 -4.50 -21.30
CA ILE A 40 -21.34 -3.83 -22.35
C ILE A 40 -21.94 -4.93 -23.23
N ASP A 41 -23.09 -5.47 -22.82
CA ASP A 41 -24.05 -6.09 -23.73
C ASP A 41 -25.33 -5.29 -23.70
N GLN A 42 -25.26 -4.08 -24.19
CA GLN A 42 -26.41 -3.31 -24.67
C GLN A 42 -26.00 -2.61 -25.95
N GLN A 43 -26.84 -2.79 -26.97
CA GLN A 43 -26.77 -2.17 -28.27
C GLN A 43 -26.23 -0.72 -28.19
N PRO A 44 -25.39 -0.30 -29.15
CA PRO A 44 -24.80 1.02 -29.11
C PRO A 44 -25.89 2.10 -29.15
N GLN A 45 -26.28 2.61 -28.00
CA GLN A 45 -26.85 3.95 -27.98
C GLN A 45 -25.75 4.84 -28.57
N ARG A 46 -25.99 5.39 -29.74
CA ARG A 46 -25.17 6.37 -30.40
C ARG A 46 -25.00 7.58 -29.47
N VAL A 47 -24.08 7.48 -28.55
CA VAL A 47 -23.60 8.64 -27.78
C VAL A 47 -23.01 9.56 -28.82
N ASN A 48 -23.64 10.71 -28.98
CA ASN A 48 -23.33 11.69 -30.01
C ASN A 48 -21.90 12.25 -29.75
N HIS A 49 -20.87 11.49 -30.17
CA HIS A 49 -19.46 11.93 -30.12
C HIS A 49 -19.28 13.27 -30.81
N GLY A 50 -20.13 13.59 -31.78
CA GLY A 50 -20.17 14.89 -32.43
C GLY A 50 -20.50 16.03 -31.48
N LEU A 51 -21.42 15.81 -30.49
CA LEU A 51 -21.78 16.87 -29.54
C LEU A 51 -20.65 17.16 -28.54
N ARG A 52 -19.93 16.13 -28.07
CA ARG A 52 -18.77 16.30 -27.17
C ARG A 52 -17.58 16.94 -27.88
N LEU A 53 -17.30 16.54 -29.11
CA LEU A 53 -16.28 17.18 -29.97
C LEU A 53 -16.68 18.63 -30.28
N ALA A 54 -17.96 18.91 -30.55
CA ALA A 54 -18.43 20.26 -30.79
C ALA A 54 -18.32 21.17 -29.56
N ILE A 55 -18.59 20.66 -28.37
CA ILE A 55 -18.45 21.42 -27.12
C ILE A 55 -16.98 21.70 -26.82
N LEU A 56 -16.08 20.71 -26.99
CA LEU A 56 -14.64 20.87 -26.78
C LEU A 56 -14.02 21.83 -27.83
N SER A 57 -14.43 21.69 -29.08
CA SER A 57 -13.95 22.62 -30.15
C SER A 57 -14.49 24.04 -29.99
N SER A 58 -15.75 24.21 -29.53
CA SER A 58 -16.33 25.52 -29.22
C SER A 58 -15.64 26.21 -28.06
N ALA A 59 -15.31 25.46 -27.00
CA ALA A 59 -14.56 25.99 -25.85
C ALA A 59 -13.13 26.41 -26.26
N LEU A 60 -12.48 25.63 -27.13
CA LEU A 60 -11.15 25.96 -27.68
C LEU A 60 -11.17 27.21 -28.58
N VAL A 61 -12.18 27.33 -29.45
CA VAL A 61 -12.36 28.49 -30.34
C VAL A 61 -12.69 29.74 -29.55
N LEU A 62 -13.57 29.65 -28.55
CA LEU A 62 -13.90 30.76 -27.65
C LEU A 62 -12.69 31.19 -26.81
N GLY A 63 -11.90 30.25 -26.32
CA GLY A 63 -10.65 30.53 -25.63
C GLY A 63 -9.63 31.21 -26.52
N LEU A 64 -9.48 30.74 -27.76
CA LEU A 64 -8.59 31.34 -28.74
C LEU A 64 -9.06 32.74 -29.18
N ALA A 65 -10.37 32.93 -29.41
CA ALA A 65 -10.98 34.22 -29.72
C ALA A 65 -10.80 35.22 -28.56
N PHE A 66 -10.99 34.79 -27.33
CA PHE A 66 -10.73 35.60 -26.14
C PHE A 66 -9.26 35.99 -26.03
N PHE A 67 -8.34 35.06 -26.33
CA PHE A 67 -6.90 35.32 -26.32
C PHE A 67 -6.48 36.33 -27.41
N LEU A 68 -7.12 36.27 -28.59
CA LEU A 68 -6.86 37.18 -29.69
C LEU A 68 -7.42 38.59 -29.48
N THR A 69 -8.42 38.77 -28.58
CA THR A 69 -8.99 40.06 -28.19
C THR A 69 -8.22 40.77 -27.06
N LEU A 70 -7.31 40.05 -26.38
CA LEU A 70 -6.46 40.65 -25.35
C LEU A 70 -5.42 41.59 -25.99
N LYS A 71 -5.23 42.77 -25.37
CA LYS A 71 -4.13 43.65 -25.76
C LYS A 71 -2.80 42.90 -25.63
N PRO A 72 -1.81 43.11 -26.50
CA PRO A 72 -0.53 42.39 -26.50
C PRO A 72 0.18 42.37 -25.14
N THR A 73 0.04 43.43 -24.36
CA THR A 73 0.57 43.54 -22.98
C THR A 73 -0.12 42.61 -21.98
N SER A 74 -1.43 42.38 -22.17
CA SER A 74 -2.21 41.51 -21.28
C SER A 74 -2.00 40.01 -21.59
N ALA A 75 -1.85 39.68 -22.90
CA ALA A 75 -1.53 38.31 -23.31
C ALA A 75 -0.14 37.88 -22.82
N ARG A 76 0.82 38.79 -22.82
CA ARG A 76 2.16 38.55 -22.31
C ARG A 76 2.18 38.35 -20.80
N ALA A 77 1.41 39.14 -20.06
CA ALA A 77 1.28 38.98 -18.59
C ALA A 77 0.63 37.64 -18.22
N VAL A 78 -0.39 37.22 -18.95
CA VAL A 78 -1.04 35.88 -18.74
C VAL A 78 -0.07 34.75 -19.10
N TRP A 79 0.73 34.92 -20.17
CA TRP A 79 1.72 33.93 -20.54
C TRP A 79 2.88 33.85 -19.52
N GLU A 80 3.34 34.98 -19.01
CA GLU A 80 4.38 35.03 -17.98
C GLU A 80 3.90 34.43 -16.65
N GLU A 81 2.60 34.58 -16.29
CA GLU A 81 1.99 33.95 -15.15
C GLU A 81 1.82 32.43 -15.34
N PHE A 82 1.40 32.02 -16.54
CA PHE A 82 1.30 30.60 -16.91
C PHE A 82 2.68 29.95 -17.01
N ALA A 83 3.67 30.63 -17.54
CA ALA A 83 5.06 30.17 -17.56
C ALA A 83 5.63 30.02 -16.13
N ARG A 84 5.35 30.97 -15.24
CA ARG A 84 5.71 30.87 -13.82
C ARG A 84 5.03 29.69 -13.12
N MET A 85 3.75 29.39 -13.44
CA MET A 85 3.06 28.21 -12.91
C MET A 85 3.67 26.91 -13.43
N ILE A 86 4.09 26.88 -14.70
CA ILE A 86 4.77 25.70 -15.28
C ILE A 86 6.18 25.57 -14.71
N GLU A 87 6.92 26.66 -14.59
CA GLU A 87 8.26 26.68 -13.95
C GLU A 87 8.18 26.29 -12.47
N PHE A 88 7.14 26.69 -11.74
CA PHE A 88 6.89 26.25 -10.36
C PHE A 88 6.57 24.75 -10.29
N LYS A 89 5.89 24.17 -11.29
CA LYS A 89 5.72 22.70 -11.43
C LYS A 89 6.99 21.99 -11.91
N SER A 90 7.84 22.67 -12.66
CA SER A 90 9.12 22.13 -13.16
C SER A 90 10.29 22.43 -12.20
N ALA A 91 10.15 23.41 -11.33
CA ALA A 91 11.09 23.72 -10.26
C ALA A 91 10.97 22.78 -9.04
N THR A 92 10.27 21.66 -9.16
CA THR A 92 10.59 20.44 -8.41
C THR A 92 11.87 19.81 -8.99
N GLY A 93 12.88 20.64 -9.27
CA GLY A 93 14.26 20.21 -9.27
C GLY A 93 14.48 19.58 -7.90
N ALA A 94 14.93 18.32 -7.89
CA ALA A 94 15.21 17.55 -6.70
C ALA A 94 15.84 18.46 -5.65
N ALA A 95 15.04 18.85 -4.65
CA ALA A 95 15.55 19.57 -3.50
C ALA A 95 16.70 18.70 -3.00
N LYS A 96 17.92 19.27 -2.96
CA LYS A 96 19.05 18.53 -2.41
C LYS A 96 18.62 18.05 -1.04
N PRO A 97 18.77 16.73 -0.73
CA PRO A 97 18.30 16.19 0.52
C PRO A 97 18.82 17.07 1.65
N VAL A 98 17.89 17.66 2.38
CA VAL A 98 18.23 18.48 3.55
C VAL A 98 18.71 17.50 4.60
N LYS A 99 20.03 17.27 4.67
CA LYS A 99 20.60 16.44 5.72
C LYS A 99 20.14 17.02 7.06
N PHE A 100 19.52 16.20 7.88
CA PHE A 100 19.16 16.57 9.24
C PHE A 100 20.40 17.19 9.93
N SER A 101 20.35 18.50 10.14
CA SER A 101 21.47 19.23 10.72
C SER A 101 21.50 19.02 12.25
N VAL A 102 22.63 19.32 12.87
CA VAL A 102 22.75 19.33 14.34
C VAL A 102 21.69 20.22 14.98
N ALA A 103 21.36 21.37 14.37
CA ALA A 103 20.29 22.28 14.82
C ALA A 103 18.91 21.62 14.75
N THR A 104 18.61 20.85 13.72
CA THR A 104 17.36 20.09 13.59
C THR A 104 17.27 19.00 14.66
N ASN A 105 18.35 18.29 14.93
CA ASN A 105 18.40 17.30 16.01
C ASN A 105 18.20 17.91 17.40
N GLN A 106 18.73 19.10 17.66
CA GLN A 106 18.53 19.81 18.92
C GLN A 106 17.08 20.28 19.09
N SER A 107 16.43 20.76 18.02
CA SER A 107 15.03 21.14 18.05
C SER A 107 14.12 19.93 18.25
N LEU A 108 14.45 18.78 17.65
CA LEU A 108 13.73 17.52 17.86
C LEU A 108 13.85 17.04 19.32
N ALA A 109 15.03 17.12 19.92
CA ALA A 109 15.24 16.68 21.30
C ALA A 109 14.39 17.45 22.34
N ALA A 110 13.92 18.64 21.98
CA ALA A 110 13.03 19.44 22.82
C ALA A 110 11.54 19.01 22.73
N LEU A 111 11.19 18.15 21.77
CA LEU A 111 9.82 17.65 21.59
C LEU A 111 9.56 16.40 22.44
N SER A 112 8.28 16.12 22.72
CA SER A 112 7.87 14.85 23.33
C SER A 112 8.19 13.67 22.41
N PRO A 113 8.34 12.44 22.92
CA PRO A 113 8.54 11.22 22.10
C PRO A 113 7.54 11.10 20.96
N GLN A 114 6.24 11.30 21.22
CA GLN A 114 5.17 11.30 20.22
C GLN A 114 5.42 12.31 19.10
N ALA A 115 5.73 13.56 19.45
CA ALA A 115 5.96 14.61 18.46
C ALA A 115 7.25 14.39 17.65
N GLN A 116 8.29 13.81 18.27
CA GLN A 116 9.51 13.38 17.55
C GLN A 116 9.21 12.29 16.53
N ALA A 117 8.46 11.25 16.95
CA ALA A 117 8.10 10.11 16.13
C ALA A 117 7.28 10.55 14.90
N GLU A 118 6.21 11.33 15.11
CA GLU A 118 5.37 11.85 14.05
C GLU A 118 6.15 12.77 13.08
N THR A 119 7.01 13.63 13.61
CA THR A 119 7.83 14.52 12.77
C THR A 119 8.80 13.72 11.91
N LEU A 120 9.55 12.79 12.51
CA LEU A 120 10.53 12.00 11.79
C LEU A 120 9.90 11.02 10.81
N LEU A 121 8.73 10.44 11.13
CA LEU A 121 8.01 9.59 10.18
C LEU A 121 7.53 10.41 8.98
N GLN A 122 6.98 11.60 9.19
CA GLN A 122 6.58 12.50 8.11
C GLN A 122 7.77 12.85 7.20
N GLU A 123 8.91 13.21 7.78
CA GLU A 123 10.11 13.53 7.01
C GLU A 123 10.64 12.28 6.27
N THR A 124 10.56 11.09 6.89
CA THR A 124 10.95 9.82 6.26
C THR A 124 10.07 9.48 5.07
N VAL A 125 8.76 9.75 5.15
CA VAL A 125 7.84 9.58 4.03
C VAL A 125 8.17 10.53 2.87
N ASN A 126 8.56 11.76 3.19
CA ASN A 126 8.90 12.76 2.19
C ASN A 126 10.31 12.56 1.59
N ASP A 127 11.28 12.21 2.40
CA ASP A 127 12.68 11.99 2.02
C ASP A 127 13.36 11.00 3.00
N TYR A 128 13.39 9.73 2.64
CA TYR A 128 14.01 8.69 3.46
C TYR A 128 15.50 8.95 3.74
N ASP A 129 16.25 9.41 2.74
CA ASP A 129 17.69 9.60 2.87
C ASP A 129 18.05 10.72 3.85
N ALA A 130 17.12 11.68 4.05
CA ALA A 130 17.28 12.73 5.04
C ALA A 130 16.98 12.27 6.48
N ALA A 131 15.91 11.52 6.69
CA ALA A 131 15.33 11.29 8.02
C ALA A 131 15.38 9.85 8.51
N GLY A 132 15.44 8.85 7.61
CA GLY A 132 15.29 7.43 7.95
C GLY A 132 16.29 6.92 8.99
N ALA A 133 17.55 7.32 8.90
CA ALA A 133 18.58 6.95 9.89
C ALA A 133 18.29 7.57 11.27
N SER A 134 17.80 8.83 11.30
CA SER A 134 17.45 9.54 12.55
C SER A 134 16.23 8.89 13.21
N LEU A 135 15.24 8.48 12.44
CA LEU A 135 14.08 7.73 12.91
C LEU A 135 14.52 6.39 13.51
N SER A 136 15.25 5.58 12.75
CA SER A 136 15.66 4.23 13.16
C SER A 136 16.46 4.24 14.48
N SER A 137 17.28 5.26 14.70
CA SER A 137 18.11 5.36 15.92
C SER A 137 17.31 5.67 17.20
N ARG A 138 16.04 6.07 17.08
CA ARG A 138 15.21 6.49 18.22
C ARG A 138 14.05 5.53 18.54
N LEU A 139 13.72 4.62 17.62
CA LEU A 139 12.56 3.73 17.73
C LEU A 139 12.50 2.96 19.05
N ASP A 140 13.62 2.38 19.47
CA ASP A 140 13.65 1.61 20.72
C ASP A 140 13.41 2.48 21.96
N GLY A 141 13.83 3.76 21.91
CA GLY A 141 13.60 4.72 22.99
C GLY A 141 12.15 5.24 23.06
N TRP A 142 11.35 5.03 22.03
CA TRP A 142 9.95 5.44 21.99
C TRP A 142 8.98 4.30 22.33
N ARG A 143 9.46 3.07 22.42
CA ARG A 143 8.63 1.92 22.76
C ARG A 143 7.96 2.10 24.11
N GLY A 144 6.64 1.95 24.16
CA GLY A 144 5.82 2.22 25.35
C GLY A 144 5.54 3.70 25.62
N GLU A 145 6.16 4.63 24.87
CA GLU A 145 5.96 6.08 25.02
C GLU A 145 5.02 6.64 23.92
N LEU A 146 4.68 5.84 22.92
CA LEU A 146 3.83 6.24 21.81
C LEU A 146 2.38 5.81 22.04
N THR A 147 1.47 6.60 21.48
CA THR A 147 0.06 6.23 21.34
C THR A 147 -0.34 6.27 19.88
N MET A 148 -1.28 5.43 19.48
CA MET A 148 -1.81 5.44 18.11
C MET A 148 -2.76 6.66 17.95
N SER A 149 -2.15 7.85 17.79
CA SER A 149 -2.90 9.07 17.50
C SER A 149 -3.45 9.03 16.07
N PRO A 150 -4.52 9.79 15.74
CA PRO A 150 -5.01 9.90 14.37
C PRO A 150 -3.93 10.38 13.38
N ARG A 151 -3.02 11.26 13.83
CA ARG A 151 -1.91 11.72 13.02
C ARG A 151 -0.89 10.63 12.78
N LEU A 152 -0.51 9.87 13.81
CA LEU A 152 0.42 8.76 13.65
C LEU A 152 -0.16 7.68 12.74
N ALA A 153 -1.44 7.34 12.90
CA ALA A 153 -2.13 6.40 12.03
C ALA A 153 -2.09 6.82 10.55
N SER A 154 -2.40 8.09 10.25
CA SER A 154 -2.33 8.62 8.87
C SER A 154 -0.90 8.62 8.30
N LEU A 155 0.10 8.88 9.12
CA LEU A 155 1.50 8.82 8.69
C LEU A 155 1.97 7.38 8.45
N LEU A 156 1.53 6.43 9.28
CA LEU A 156 1.78 5.01 9.10
C LEU A 156 1.14 4.49 7.81
N ASP A 157 -0.10 4.88 7.54
CA ASP A 157 -0.76 4.57 6.28
C ASP A 157 0.06 5.07 5.09
N SER A 158 0.46 6.34 5.11
CA SER A 158 1.31 6.93 4.07
C SER A 158 2.66 6.20 3.93
N ALA A 159 3.28 5.79 5.04
CA ALA A 159 4.54 5.08 5.02
C ALA A 159 4.40 3.66 4.43
N LEU A 160 3.38 2.91 4.86
CA LEU A 160 3.14 1.53 4.43
C LEU A 160 2.70 1.44 2.96
N ASN A 161 2.10 2.50 2.41
CA ASN A 161 1.72 2.63 1.00
C ASN A 161 2.80 3.29 0.12
N SER A 162 3.96 3.65 0.68
CA SER A 162 5.08 4.21 -0.08
C SER A 162 5.60 3.24 -1.15
N ASN A 163 6.08 3.77 -2.28
CA ASN A 163 6.79 2.98 -3.30
C ASN A 163 8.22 2.60 -2.88
N ASP A 164 8.77 3.24 -1.83
CA ASP A 164 10.08 2.93 -1.27
C ASP A 164 9.94 1.92 -0.12
N LEU A 165 10.47 0.70 -0.31
CA LEU A 165 10.43 -0.35 0.71
C LEU A 165 11.14 0.04 2.01
N ARG A 166 12.09 0.99 1.98
CA ARG A 166 12.77 1.50 3.18
C ARG A 166 11.79 2.34 4.01
N VAL A 167 10.95 3.12 3.35
CA VAL A 167 9.88 3.90 4.00
C VAL A 167 8.84 2.96 4.61
N ARG A 168 8.41 1.92 3.85
CA ARG A 168 7.50 0.90 4.39
C ARG A 168 8.11 0.19 5.61
N ALA A 169 9.38 -0.16 5.54
CA ALA A 169 10.10 -0.76 6.66
C ALA A 169 10.10 0.15 7.90
N SER A 170 10.27 1.47 7.70
CA SER A 170 10.17 2.45 8.78
C SER A 170 8.76 2.53 9.36
N GLY A 171 7.72 2.41 8.52
CA GLY A 171 6.34 2.30 8.97
C GLY A 171 6.11 1.07 9.86
N ILE A 172 6.57 -0.11 9.41
CA ILE A 172 6.51 -1.34 10.21
C ILE A 172 7.21 -1.17 11.57
N GLU A 173 8.42 -0.65 11.60
CA GLU A 173 9.17 -0.44 12.84
C GLU A 173 8.45 0.55 13.79
N MET A 174 7.89 1.62 13.23
CA MET A 174 7.11 2.59 14.01
C MET A 174 5.83 1.98 14.56
N GLU A 175 5.15 1.14 13.80
CA GLU A 175 3.94 0.43 14.23
C GLU A 175 4.24 -0.54 15.37
N LEU A 176 5.32 -1.34 15.25
CA LEU A 176 5.79 -2.20 16.33
C LEU A 176 6.11 -1.42 17.61
N ALA A 177 6.70 -0.23 17.48
CA ALA A 177 7.00 0.63 18.63
C ALA A 177 5.72 1.23 19.25
N ALA A 178 4.76 1.66 18.43
CA ALA A 178 3.51 2.27 18.89
C ALA A 178 2.60 1.25 19.62
N TYR A 179 2.69 -0.03 19.26
CA TYR A 179 1.99 -1.12 19.97
C TYR A 179 2.82 -1.77 21.08
N ASP A 180 3.95 -1.16 21.45
CA ASP A 180 4.87 -1.68 22.45
C ASP A 180 5.24 -3.16 22.25
N LEU A 181 5.45 -3.55 20.98
CA LEU A 181 5.77 -4.92 20.61
C LEU A 181 7.29 -5.10 20.40
N PRO A 182 8.02 -5.67 21.36
CA PRO A 182 9.45 -5.94 21.22
C PRO A 182 9.73 -6.93 20.09
N LYS A 183 10.89 -6.76 19.42
CA LYS A 183 11.35 -7.68 18.37
C LYS A 183 12.02 -8.92 19.00
N THR A 184 11.23 -9.79 19.61
CA THR A 184 11.70 -11.00 20.28
C THR A 184 10.85 -12.23 19.93
N ALA A 185 11.40 -13.43 20.15
CA ALA A 185 10.67 -14.68 19.95
C ALA A 185 9.44 -14.77 20.85
N GLU A 186 9.52 -14.26 22.09
CA GLU A 186 8.39 -14.24 23.04
C GLU A 186 7.24 -13.36 22.52
N SER A 187 7.55 -12.33 21.75
CA SER A 187 6.51 -11.51 21.10
C SER A 187 5.81 -12.30 19.99
N ALA A 188 6.55 -13.08 19.21
CA ALA A 188 5.96 -13.98 18.22
C ALA A 188 5.10 -15.06 18.89
N ASP A 189 5.56 -15.65 20.00
CA ASP A 189 4.80 -16.64 20.78
C ASP A 189 3.46 -16.06 21.23
N ARG A 190 3.47 -14.86 21.83
CA ARG A 190 2.25 -14.17 22.29
C ARG A 190 1.29 -13.84 21.15
N LEU A 191 1.80 -13.43 19.99
CA LEU A 191 0.97 -13.16 18.81
C LEU A 191 0.32 -14.45 18.29
N ILE A 192 1.07 -15.56 18.21
CA ILE A 192 0.54 -16.86 17.77
C ILE A 192 -0.52 -17.35 18.76
N GLU A 193 -0.26 -17.27 20.06
CA GLU A 193 -1.24 -17.64 21.09
C GLU A 193 -2.52 -16.80 20.97
N ARG A 194 -2.39 -15.49 20.72
CA ARG A 194 -3.54 -14.60 20.50
C ARG A 194 -4.30 -14.92 19.22
N ILE A 195 -3.61 -15.25 18.13
CA ILE A 195 -4.23 -15.70 16.88
C ILE A 195 -5.08 -16.97 17.12
N GLU A 196 -4.59 -17.89 17.93
CA GLU A 196 -5.27 -19.16 18.19
C GLU A 196 -6.47 -19.00 19.12
N ASN A 197 -6.33 -18.22 20.18
CA ASN A 197 -7.24 -18.22 21.32
C ASN A 197 -8.15 -16.99 21.41
N ASP A 198 -7.87 -15.91 20.67
CA ASP A 198 -8.64 -14.66 20.71
C ASP A 198 -9.13 -14.27 19.31
N PRO A 199 -10.36 -14.69 18.92
CA PRO A 199 -10.92 -14.34 17.61
C PRO A 199 -11.07 -12.82 17.37
N ALA A 200 -11.26 -12.03 18.43
CA ALA A 200 -11.42 -10.59 18.31
C ALA A 200 -10.08 -9.90 17.95
N ALA A 201 -9.00 -10.31 18.61
CA ALA A 201 -7.67 -9.75 18.35
C ALA A 201 -6.94 -10.42 17.16
N ARG A 202 -7.47 -11.51 16.62
CA ARG A 202 -6.85 -12.29 15.53
C ARG A 202 -6.45 -11.43 14.32
N PRO A 203 -7.29 -10.52 13.78
CA PRO A 203 -6.93 -9.65 12.67
C PRO A 203 -5.65 -8.87 12.93
N TRP A 204 -5.61 -8.15 14.04
CA TRP A 204 -4.45 -7.40 14.47
C TRP A 204 -3.21 -8.28 14.68
N ALA A 205 -3.37 -9.43 15.33
CA ALA A 205 -2.25 -10.31 15.63
C ALA A 205 -1.65 -10.96 14.36
N LEU A 206 -2.46 -11.28 13.35
CA LEU A 206 -1.99 -11.76 12.03
C LEU A 206 -1.17 -10.69 11.31
N TRP A 207 -1.64 -9.44 11.31
CA TRP A 207 -0.91 -8.31 10.77
C TRP A 207 0.44 -8.12 11.46
N MET A 208 0.42 -8.04 12.80
CA MET A 208 1.64 -7.81 13.60
C MET A 208 2.64 -8.97 13.50
N LEU A 209 2.16 -10.21 13.35
CA LEU A 209 3.03 -11.36 13.13
C LEU A 209 3.76 -11.26 11.78
N GLY A 210 3.08 -10.84 10.72
CA GLY A 210 3.71 -10.55 9.43
C GLY A 210 4.75 -9.45 9.51
N ALA A 211 4.42 -8.35 10.21
CA ALA A 211 5.33 -7.23 10.46
C ALA A 211 6.58 -7.66 11.25
N LEU A 212 6.39 -8.46 12.31
CA LEU A 212 7.48 -8.96 13.14
C LEU A 212 8.39 -9.93 12.38
N GLY A 213 7.79 -10.86 11.61
CA GLY A 213 8.51 -11.77 10.73
C GLY A 213 9.32 -11.05 9.66
N ASN A 214 8.78 -9.96 9.08
CA ASN A 214 9.51 -9.10 8.15
C ASN A 214 10.77 -8.48 8.78
N ARG A 215 10.75 -8.25 10.09
CA ARG A 215 11.93 -7.75 10.84
C ARG A 215 12.88 -8.87 11.28
N GLY A 216 12.70 -10.10 10.78
CA GLY A 216 13.57 -11.23 11.02
C GLY A 216 13.30 -11.99 12.33
N ILE A 217 12.17 -11.73 12.97
CA ILE A 217 11.79 -12.46 14.19
C ILE A 217 10.86 -13.63 13.83
N GLU A 218 11.34 -14.85 14.02
CA GLU A 218 10.62 -16.11 13.78
C GLU A 218 9.90 -16.17 12.40
N PRO A 219 10.57 -15.77 11.28
CA PRO A 219 9.90 -15.60 9.99
C PRO A 219 9.30 -16.90 9.44
N GLU A 220 9.90 -18.06 9.73
CA GLU A 220 9.38 -19.36 9.31
C GLU A 220 8.09 -19.72 10.06
N ARG A 221 8.02 -19.46 11.36
CA ARG A 221 6.83 -19.69 12.18
C ARG A 221 5.72 -18.68 11.82
N ALA A 222 6.10 -17.45 11.53
CA ALA A 222 5.16 -16.45 11.01
C ALA A 222 4.56 -16.92 9.68
N LEU A 223 5.37 -17.37 8.75
CA LEU A 223 4.91 -17.91 7.46
C LEU A 223 3.94 -19.08 7.66
N GLU A 224 4.32 -20.09 8.46
CA GLU A 224 3.49 -21.27 8.74
C GLU A 224 2.12 -20.87 9.30
N THR A 225 2.12 -19.98 10.29
CA THR A 225 0.88 -19.49 10.91
C THR A 225 0.03 -18.73 9.91
N LEU A 226 0.59 -17.78 9.16
CA LEU A 226 -0.13 -16.97 8.18
C LEU A 226 -0.70 -17.83 7.04
N VAL A 227 0.04 -18.83 6.55
CA VAL A 227 -0.46 -19.79 5.56
C VAL A 227 -1.63 -20.61 6.14
N LYS A 228 -1.53 -21.11 7.36
CA LYS A 228 -2.63 -21.82 8.03
C LYS A 228 -3.91 -20.97 8.02
N TYR A 229 -3.82 -19.71 8.44
CA TYR A 229 -4.98 -18.83 8.57
C TYR A 229 -5.45 -18.19 7.26
N SER A 230 -4.65 -18.23 6.20
CA SER A 230 -5.12 -17.86 4.85
C SER A 230 -6.14 -18.85 4.26
N HIS A 231 -6.35 -20.00 4.92
CA HIS A 231 -7.37 -21.00 4.60
C HIS A 231 -8.47 -21.10 5.66
N ASP A 232 -8.57 -20.17 6.59
CA ASP A 232 -9.60 -20.15 7.61
C ASP A 232 -11.01 -20.09 7.02
N SER A 233 -12.00 -20.62 7.71
CA SER A 233 -13.41 -20.55 7.28
C SER A 233 -13.94 -19.11 7.26
N ASN A 234 -13.44 -18.24 8.14
CA ASN A 234 -13.83 -16.84 8.26
C ASN A 234 -13.07 -15.99 7.23
N GLU A 235 -13.81 -15.28 6.40
CA GLU A 235 -13.27 -14.41 5.34
C GLU A 235 -12.36 -13.31 5.90
N LYS A 236 -12.79 -12.62 6.98
CA LYS A 236 -11.99 -11.57 7.61
C LYS A 236 -10.65 -12.12 8.12
N THR A 237 -10.64 -13.34 8.68
CA THR A 237 -9.40 -14.01 9.10
C THR A 237 -8.49 -14.26 7.91
N ARG A 238 -9.02 -14.77 6.79
CA ARG A 238 -8.23 -15.00 5.57
C ARG A 238 -7.65 -13.71 5.02
N PHE A 239 -8.47 -12.65 4.97
CA PHE A 239 -8.02 -11.31 4.53
C PHE A 239 -6.80 -10.84 5.34
N TRP A 240 -6.87 -10.87 6.67
CA TRP A 240 -5.77 -10.41 7.52
C TRP A 240 -4.55 -11.35 7.50
N ALA A 241 -4.74 -12.63 7.25
CA ALA A 241 -3.63 -13.55 7.01
C ALA A 241 -2.90 -13.22 5.70
N VAL A 242 -3.62 -12.85 4.65
CA VAL A 242 -3.05 -12.36 3.37
C VAL A 242 -2.31 -11.03 3.56
N GLU A 243 -2.84 -10.15 4.38
CA GLU A 243 -2.15 -8.91 4.78
C GLU A 243 -0.83 -9.22 5.47
N GLY A 244 -0.85 -10.13 6.45
CA GLY A 244 0.35 -10.58 7.14
C GLY A 244 1.37 -11.22 6.19
N LEU A 245 0.95 -12.05 5.23
CA LEU A 245 1.82 -12.64 4.19
C LEU A 245 2.44 -11.54 3.32
N SER A 246 1.67 -10.53 2.94
CA SER A 246 2.15 -9.41 2.15
C SER A 246 3.20 -8.59 2.91
N LEU A 247 3.00 -8.37 4.21
CA LEU A 247 3.98 -7.70 5.07
C LEU A 247 5.23 -8.53 5.31
N LEU A 248 5.10 -9.83 5.56
CA LEU A 248 6.24 -10.73 5.72
C LEU A 248 7.18 -10.64 4.50
N GLY A 249 6.62 -10.62 3.29
CA GLY A 249 7.31 -10.21 2.08
C GLY A 249 8.58 -11.00 1.76
N SER A 250 8.56 -12.31 1.98
CA SER A 250 9.66 -13.21 1.62
C SER A 250 9.35 -13.99 0.33
N ASP A 251 10.36 -14.59 -0.29
CA ASP A 251 10.15 -15.49 -1.44
C ASP A 251 9.14 -16.60 -1.16
N ALA A 252 9.11 -17.07 0.08
CA ALA A 252 8.22 -18.15 0.50
C ALA A 252 6.75 -17.70 0.58
N THR A 253 6.46 -16.41 0.61
CA THR A 253 5.08 -15.90 0.60
C THR A 253 4.46 -15.85 -0.80
N ILE A 254 5.26 -15.94 -1.87
CA ILE A 254 4.79 -15.78 -3.25
C ILE A 254 3.80 -16.88 -3.62
N GLN A 255 4.13 -18.14 -3.34
CA GLN A 255 3.27 -19.26 -3.69
C GLN A 255 1.94 -19.27 -2.91
N PRO A 256 1.92 -19.06 -1.57
CA PRO A 256 0.67 -18.88 -0.85
C PRO A 256 -0.21 -17.72 -1.37
N LEU A 257 0.39 -16.57 -1.69
CA LEU A 257 -0.34 -15.44 -2.26
C LEU A 257 -0.93 -15.76 -3.64
N LEU A 258 -0.19 -16.47 -4.50
CA LEU A 258 -0.69 -16.93 -5.81
C LEU A 258 -1.86 -17.92 -5.65
N GLU A 259 -1.79 -18.80 -4.66
CA GLU A 259 -2.85 -19.76 -4.38
C GLU A 259 -4.13 -19.07 -3.93
N VAL A 260 -4.03 -18.15 -2.98
CA VAL A 260 -5.17 -17.36 -2.51
C VAL A 260 -5.73 -16.49 -3.63
N PHE A 261 -4.88 -15.80 -4.40
CA PHE A 261 -5.30 -14.97 -5.53
C PHE A 261 -6.14 -15.76 -6.55
N ARG A 262 -5.78 -17.01 -6.80
CA ARG A 262 -6.47 -17.87 -7.74
C ARG A 262 -7.76 -18.49 -7.18
N ASN A 263 -7.74 -18.93 -5.92
CA ASN A 263 -8.68 -19.93 -5.41
C ASN A 263 -9.59 -19.44 -4.28
N ASP A 264 -9.31 -18.27 -3.64
CA ASP A 264 -10.15 -17.82 -2.53
C ASP A 264 -11.59 -17.55 -3.01
N PRO A 265 -12.61 -18.00 -2.27
CA PRO A 265 -14.00 -17.75 -2.64
C PRO A 265 -14.40 -16.27 -2.57
N ALA A 266 -13.76 -15.47 -1.69
CA ALA A 266 -14.07 -14.06 -1.50
C ALA A 266 -13.27 -13.18 -2.46
N PHE A 267 -13.98 -12.26 -3.10
CA PHE A 267 -13.41 -11.29 -4.04
C PHE A 267 -12.33 -10.40 -3.39
N GLU A 268 -12.63 -9.86 -2.21
CA GLU A 268 -11.73 -8.96 -1.50
C GLU A 268 -10.42 -9.65 -1.08
N VAL A 269 -10.49 -10.93 -0.74
CA VAL A 269 -9.31 -11.72 -0.36
C VAL A 269 -8.43 -12.01 -1.59
N ARG A 270 -9.05 -12.34 -2.74
CA ARG A 270 -8.30 -12.51 -4.00
C ARG A 270 -7.64 -11.22 -4.44
N GLU A 271 -8.39 -10.12 -4.45
CA GLU A 271 -7.86 -8.80 -4.82
C GLU A 271 -6.69 -8.42 -3.93
N ARG A 272 -6.82 -8.62 -2.62
CA ARG A 272 -5.75 -8.32 -1.67
C ARG A 272 -4.49 -9.16 -1.90
N ALA A 273 -4.63 -10.45 -2.19
CA ALA A 273 -3.51 -11.31 -2.55
C ALA A 273 -2.82 -10.83 -3.84
N GLY A 274 -3.60 -10.40 -4.85
CA GLY A 274 -3.08 -9.81 -6.07
C GLY A 274 -2.29 -8.52 -5.82
N CYS A 275 -2.79 -7.65 -4.93
CA CYS A 275 -2.09 -6.43 -4.50
C CYS A 275 -0.76 -6.80 -3.81
N GLY A 276 -0.76 -7.78 -2.89
CA GLY A 276 0.43 -8.27 -2.20
C GLY A 276 1.53 -8.74 -3.15
N LEU A 277 1.14 -9.43 -4.23
CA LEU A 277 2.06 -9.88 -5.29
C LEU A 277 2.60 -8.72 -6.12
N ALA A 278 1.78 -7.70 -6.43
CA ALA A 278 2.10 -6.69 -7.44
C ALA A 278 2.74 -5.43 -6.87
N GLN A 279 2.15 -4.82 -5.85
CA GLN A 279 2.56 -3.48 -5.40
C GLN A 279 2.49 -3.25 -3.89
N CYS A 280 1.60 -3.96 -3.18
CA CYS A 280 1.47 -3.82 -1.73
C CYS A 280 2.51 -4.66 -0.98
N GLY A 281 2.64 -4.45 0.34
CA GLY A 281 3.52 -5.28 1.18
C GLY A 281 5.01 -5.09 0.91
N MET A 282 5.80 -6.09 1.28
CA MET A 282 7.25 -5.98 1.41
C MET A 282 8.05 -6.79 0.37
N LEU A 283 7.41 -7.41 -0.62
CA LEU A 283 8.14 -8.08 -1.70
C LEU A 283 8.95 -7.06 -2.51
N THR A 284 10.23 -7.36 -2.74
CA THR A 284 11.07 -6.59 -3.67
C THR A 284 10.62 -6.78 -5.11
N LYS A 285 11.08 -5.92 -6.00
CA LYS A 285 10.77 -6.05 -7.44
C LYS A 285 11.24 -7.39 -8.01
N GLU A 286 12.40 -7.87 -7.62
CA GLU A 286 12.98 -9.15 -8.04
C GLU A 286 12.13 -10.33 -7.53
N GLN A 287 11.65 -10.25 -6.30
CA GLN A 287 10.75 -11.27 -5.73
C GLN A 287 9.42 -11.30 -6.47
N ARG A 288 8.79 -10.14 -6.68
CA ARG A 288 7.53 -10.03 -7.45
C ARG A 288 7.65 -10.59 -8.85
N PHE A 289 8.81 -10.41 -9.49
CA PHE A 289 9.07 -10.94 -10.84
C PHE A 289 8.95 -12.47 -10.91
N LYS A 290 9.18 -13.19 -9.80
CA LYS A 290 9.01 -14.64 -9.71
C LYS A 290 7.55 -15.08 -9.87
N ALA A 291 6.59 -14.21 -9.61
CA ALA A 291 5.16 -14.51 -9.80
C ALA A 291 4.71 -14.40 -11.27
N VAL A 292 5.49 -13.73 -12.13
CA VAL A 292 5.10 -13.44 -13.53
C VAL A 292 4.67 -14.67 -14.33
N PRO A 293 5.40 -15.81 -14.31
CA PRO A 293 4.97 -17.00 -15.07
C PRO A 293 3.60 -17.55 -14.65
N ALA A 294 3.33 -17.58 -13.34
CA ALA A 294 2.05 -18.03 -12.81
C ALA A 294 0.91 -17.05 -13.16
N LEU A 295 1.17 -15.75 -13.03
CA LEU A 295 0.19 -14.72 -13.41
C LEU A 295 -0.14 -14.79 -14.91
N MET A 296 0.85 -14.99 -15.78
CA MET A 296 0.58 -15.19 -17.21
C MET A 296 -0.35 -16.38 -17.46
N ALA A 297 -0.09 -17.51 -16.79
CA ALA A 297 -0.95 -18.69 -16.89
C ALA A 297 -2.38 -18.42 -16.38
N TYR A 298 -2.54 -17.62 -15.31
CA TYR A 298 -3.85 -17.23 -14.80
C TYR A 298 -4.61 -16.30 -15.75
N GLY A 299 -3.92 -15.41 -16.45
CA GLY A 299 -4.53 -14.55 -17.48
C GLY A 299 -5.15 -15.35 -18.64
N GLU A 300 -4.61 -16.55 -18.93
CA GLU A 300 -5.08 -17.46 -19.97
C GLU A 300 -6.09 -18.52 -19.46
N ASP A 301 -6.28 -18.63 -18.16
CA ASP A 301 -7.14 -19.66 -17.56
C ASP A 301 -8.63 -19.31 -17.71
N PRO A 302 -9.38 -20.05 -18.56
CA PRO A 302 -10.80 -19.77 -18.77
C PRO A 302 -11.68 -20.15 -17.56
N SER A 303 -11.15 -20.88 -16.59
CA SER A 303 -11.87 -21.24 -15.36
C SER A 303 -11.95 -20.08 -14.36
N LEU A 304 -11.09 -19.07 -14.50
CA LEU A 304 -11.11 -17.89 -13.66
C LEU A 304 -12.17 -16.89 -14.15
N ASP A 305 -12.81 -16.21 -13.21
CA ASP A 305 -13.74 -15.12 -13.52
C ASP A 305 -13.01 -13.94 -14.21
N SER A 306 -13.79 -13.06 -14.85
CA SER A 306 -13.25 -11.95 -15.63
C SER A 306 -12.46 -10.95 -14.77
N ASN A 307 -12.90 -10.71 -13.53
CA ASN A 307 -12.25 -9.76 -12.64
C ASN A 307 -10.86 -10.28 -12.21
N THR A 308 -10.78 -11.54 -11.81
CA THR A 308 -9.49 -12.17 -11.44
C THR A 308 -8.53 -12.18 -12.63
N ARG A 309 -9.00 -12.47 -13.85
CA ARG A 309 -8.15 -12.37 -15.06
C ARG A 309 -7.69 -10.92 -15.32
N ASN A 310 -8.56 -9.93 -15.15
CA ASN A 310 -8.21 -8.54 -15.34
C ASN A 310 -7.16 -8.07 -14.31
N TRP A 311 -7.30 -8.48 -13.06
CA TRP A 311 -6.30 -8.21 -12.01
C TRP A 311 -4.97 -8.88 -12.31
N THR A 312 -4.98 -10.06 -12.90
CA THR A 312 -3.76 -10.72 -13.35
C THR A 312 -2.97 -9.83 -14.31
N TYR A 313 -3.63 -9.27 -15.33
CA TYR A 313 -2.96 -8.36 -16.27
C TYR A 313 -2.56 -7.01 -15.62
N GLN A 314 -3.32 -6.54 -14.64
CA GLN A 314 -2.92 -5.39 -13.86
C GLN A 314 -1.66 -5.70 -13.05
N ALA A 315 -1.63 -6.82 -12.33
CA ALA A 315 -0.45 -7.25 -11.56
C ALA A 315 0.78 -7.41 -12.47
N LEU A 316 0.63 -7.99 -13.66
CA LEU A 316 1.71 -8.09 -14.64
C LEU A 316 2.26 -6.72 -15.02
N ARG A 317 1.40 -5.72 -15.28
CA ARG A 317 1.84 -4.35 -15.60
C ARG A 317 2.60 -3.71 -14.45
N GLU A 318 2.09 -3.84 -13.23
CA GLU A 318 2.71 -3.25 -12.02
C GLU A 318 4.07 -3.89 -11.72
N ILE A 319 4.19 -5.21 -11.84
CA ILE A 319 5.45 -5.92 -11.60
C ILE A 319 6.50 -5.60 -12.65
N THR A 320 6.10 -5.61 -13.93
CA THR A 320 7.03 -5.57 -15.06
C THR A 320 7.30 -4.16 -15.57
N GLY A 321 6.38 -3.22 -15.36
CA GLY A 321 6.37 -1.90 -15.98
C GLY A 321 5.98 -1.93 -17.47
N ALA A 322 5.67 -3.11 -18.03
CA ALA A 322 5.22 -3.25 -19.41
C ALA A 322 3.77 -2.76 -19.56
N ARG A 323 3.45 -2.12 -20.69
CA ARG A 323 2.15 -1.47 -20.93
C ARG A 323 1.29 -2.25 -21.93
N TYR A 324 1.23 -3.57 -21.77
CA TYR A 324 0.37 -4.41 -22.59
C TYR A 324 -1.06 -4.47 -22.02
N GLY A 325 -2.02 -4.79 -22.92
CA GLY A 325 -3.41 -5.03 -22.55
C GLY A 325 -3.63 -6.43 -21.98
N THR A 326 -4.80 -6.99 -22.28
CA THR A 326 -5.23 -8.32 -21.81
C THR A 326 -5.03 -9.41 -22.87
N ASN A 327 -4.29 -9.13 -23.94
CA ASN A 327 -3.98 -10.14 -24.97
C ASN A 327 -2.83 -11.05 -24.49
N PRO A 328 -3.05 -12.34 -24.30
CA PRO A 328 -2.02 -13.24 -23.82
C PRO A 328 -0.80 -13.37 -24.74
N ALA A 329 -1.00 -13.20 -26.06
CA ALA A 329 0.09 -13.34 -27.03
C ALA A 329 1.18 -12.28 -26.81
N ASP A 330 0.78 -11.04 -26.52
CA ASP A 330 1.71 -9.93 -26.27
C ASP A 330 2.57 -10.20 -25.02
N TRP A 331 1.96 -10.79 -23.99
CA TRP A 331 2.67 -11.15 -22.75
C TRP A 331 3.62 -12.32 -22.95
N ARG A 332 3.27 -13.31 -23.79
CA ARG A 332 4.18 -14.43 -24.13
C ARG A 332 5.38 -13.95 -24.92
N GLU A 333 5.19 -13.04 -25.89
CA GLU A 333 6.28 -12.44 -26.65
C GLU A 333 7.21 -11.64 -25.72
N TRP A 334 6.62 -10.78 -24.90
CA TRP A 334 7.39 -10.02 -23.90
C TRP A 334 8.20 -10.93 -22.97
N TRP A 335 7.58 -12.02 -22.48
CA TRP A 335 8.26 -12.95 -21.59
C TRP A 335 9.44 -13.67 -22.29
N ALA A 336 9.28 -14.07 -23.53
CA ALA A 336 10.35 -14.71 -24.30
C ALA A 336 11.61 -13.84 -24.41
N GLU A 337 11.42 -12.51 -24.45
CA GLU A 337 12.51 -11.53 -24.51
C GLU A 337 13.10 -11.17 -23.13
N ASN A 338 12.31 -11.26 -22.07
CA ASN A 338 12.64 -10.71 -20.75
C ASN A 338 12.89 -11.76 -19.66
N ALA A 339 12.53 -13.03 -19.86
CA ALA A 339 12.63 -14.11 -18.87
C ALA A 339 14.09 -14.40 -18.39
N ARG A 340 15.09 -13.90 -19.10
CA ARG A 340 16.52 -14.16 -18.80
C ARG A 340 17.19 -13.01 -18.05
N ARG A 341 16.44 -11.97 -17.70
CA ARG A 341 16.94 -10.83 -16.90
C ARG A 341 16.74 -11.07 -15.42
#